data_2d3c846a17f483baa717d5cf98b36b86
#
_entry.id   2d3c846a17f483baa717d5cf98b36b86
#
_cell.length_a   1.000
_cell.length_b   1.000
_cell.length_c   1.000
_cell.angle_alpha   90.00
_cell.angle_beta   90.00
_cell.angle_gamma   90.00
#
_symmetry.space_group_name_H-M   'P 1'
#
loop_
_entity.id
_entity.type
_entity.pdbx_description
1 polymer ?
#
loop_
_entity_poly.entity_id
_entity_poly.type
_entity_poly.pdbx_seq_one_letter_code
_entity_poly.pdbx_strand_id
1 'polypeptide(L)'
;MKYYLAPLEGITTYIYRRAYHTHYRPMEKYFTPFLVPHTKKDFNTREKNDILPAHNPGMNLVPQILTNDAKGFLDTVEKLKGYGYDEVNLNLGCPSKTVVSKGRGSGFLIHTEELNRFLDEIYAKADVKISIKTRIGKFDADEWGELLRIYNQYPLEELIVHPRVQQQFYKGTSGSGCICGCSEGM
;
A
#
# COMPACT_ATOMS: atom_id res chain seq x y z
N MET A 1 -16.42 -8.04 -12.05
CA MET A 1 -15.65 -6.86 -11.57
C MET A 1 -15.37 -7.03 -10.10
N LYS A 2 -14.11 -6.92 -9.67
CA LYS A 2 -13.70 -7.02 -8.27
C LYS A 2 -13.73 -5.64 -7.61
N TYR A 3 -14.14 -5.58 -6.34
CA TYR A 3 -14.19 -4.33 -5.57
C TYR A 3 -13.39 -4.47 -4.29
N TYR A 4 -12.58 -3.47 -4.00
CA TYR A 4 -11.72 -3.42 -2.82
C TYR A 4 -12.05 -2.19 -1.97
N LEU A 5 -12.02 -2.35 -0.65
CA LEU A 5 -12.13 -1.23 0.26
C LEU A 5 -10.75 -0.60 0.48
N ALA A 6 -10.51 0.54 -0.18
CA ALA A 6 -9.24 1.26 -0.09
C ALA A 6 -9.00 1.80 1.33
N PRO A 7 -7.74 1.84 1.81
CA PRO A 7 -7.41 2.35 3.13
C PRO A 7 -7.53 3.87 3.19
N LEU A 8 -8.16 4.36 4.25
CA LEU A 8 -8.22 5.78 4.62
C LEU A 8 -7.82 5.93 6.08
N GLU A 9 -6.69 6.60 6.32
CA GLU A 9 -6.17 6.84 7.66
C GLU A 9 -7.19 7.53 8.56
N GLY A 10 -7.38 6.99 9.76
CA GLY A 10 -8.35 7.50 10.74
C GLY A 10 -9.83 7.17 10.44
N ILE A 11 -10.16 6.62 9.27
CA ILE A 11 -11.54 6.33 8.86
C ILE A 11 -11.77 4.82 8.75
N THR A 12 -11.03 4.12 7.89
CA THR A 12 -11.28 2.70 7.63
C THR A 12 -10.64 1.78 8.67
N THR A 13 -10.86 2.07 9.96
CA THR A 13 -10.48 1.23 11.09
C THR A 13 -11.27 -0.08 11.08
N TYR A 14 -10.90 -1.03 11.93
CA TYR A 14 -11.62 -2.30 12.04
C TYR A 14 -13.12 -2.11 12.32
N ILE A 15 -13.51 -1.06 13.07
CA ILE A 15 -14.93 -0.76 13.35
C ILE A 15 -15.67 -0.44 12.07
N TYR A 16 -15.11 0.46 11.24
CA TYR A 16 -15.69 0.81 9.95
C TYR A 16 -15.78 -0.41 9.02
N ARG A 17 -14.68 -1.17 8.90
CA ARG A 17 -14.63 -2.35 8.04
C ARG A 17 -15.67 -3.40 8.45
N ARG A 18 -15.81 -3.66 9.77
CA ARG A 18 -16.84 -4.57 10.29
C ARG A 18 -18.25 -4.09 9.96
N ALA A 19 -18.54 -2.82 10.22
CA ALA A 19 -19.86 -2.25 9.91
C ALA A 19 -20.16 -2.36 8.42
N TYR A 20 -19.19 -2.02 7.57
CA TYR A 20 -19.35 -2.16 6.12
C TYR A 20 -19.59 -3.62 5.71
N HIS A 21 -18.75 -4.54 6.17
CA HIS A 21 -18.83 -5.97 5.82
C HIS A 21 -20.14 -6.60 6.27
N THR A 22 -20.69 -6.16 7.41
CA THR A 22 -21.94 -6.69 7.96
C THR A 22 -23.18 -6.16 7.25
N HIS A 23 -23.18 -4.89 6.85
CA HIS A 23 -24.38 -4.21 6.39
C HIS A 23 -24.43 -3.97 4.88
N TYR A 24 -23.34 -4.16 4.16
CA TYR A 24 -23.23 -3.97 2.72
C TYR A 24 -22.69 -5.21 2.03
N ARG A 25 -22.69 -5.19 0.68
CA ARG A 25 -22.06 -6.27 -0.09
C ARG A 25 -20.58 -6.38 0.29
N PRO A 26 -20.09 -7.57 0.69
CA PRO A 26 -18.68 -7.76 1.02
C PRO A 26 -17.77 -7.40 -0.15
N MET A 27 -16.62 -6.81 0.18
CA MET A 27 -15.54 -6.55 -0.78
C MET A 27 -14.64 -7.79 -0.92
N GLU A 28 -14.01 -7.96 -2.07
CA GLU A 28 -13.05 -9.06 -2.29
C GLU A 28 -11.77 -8.88 -1.47
N LYS A 29 -11.34 -7.62 -1.24
CA LYS A 29 -10.23 -7.28 -0.33
C LYS A 29 -10.53 -6.04 0.50
N TYR A 30 -10.01 -6.04 1.70
CA TYR A 30 -10.02 -4.91 2.62
C TYR A 30 -8.58 -4.57 2.97
N PHE A 31 -8.25 -3.28 3.08
CA PHE A 31 -6.92 -2.84 3.50
C PHE A 31 -7.00 -2.12 4.85
N THR A 32 -6.00 -2.35 5.70
CA THR A 32 -5.89 -1.58 6.95
C THR A 32 -5.47 -0.14 6.68
N PRO A 33 -5.78 0.82 7.57
CA PRO A 33 -4.98 2.02 7.68
C PRO A 33 -3.49 1.63 7.75
N PHE A 34 -2.60 2.48 7.25
CA PHE A 34 -1.20 2.09 7.15
C PHE A 34 -0.53 1.90 8.52
N LEU A 35 0.29 0.87 8.59
CA LEU A 35 1.19 0.58 9.70
C LEU A 35 2.54 1.22 9.44
N VAL A 36 3.13 1.85 10.45
CA VAL A 36 4.49 2.39 10.35
C VAL A 36 5.43 1.49 11.13
N PRO A 37 6.55 1.01 10.54
CA PRO A 37 7.49 0.17 11.26
C PRO A 37 8.02 0.82 12.54
N HIS A 38 8.01 0.07 13.62
CA HIS A 38 8.57 0.44 14.92
C HIS A 38 9.78 -0.44 15.24
N THR A 39 10.97 0.16 15.29
CA THR A 39 12.25 -0.59 15.46
C THR A 39 12.41 -1.25 16.83
N LYS A 40 11.78 -0.72 17.88
CA LYS A 40 11.96 -1.20 19.27
C LYS A 40 10.66 -1.61 19.97
N LYS A 41 9.52 -1.46 19.31
CA LYS A 41 8.20 -1.72 19.89
C LYS A 41 7.37 -2.57 18.95
N ASP A 42 6.45 -3.28 19.53
CA ASP A 42 5.36 -3.93 18.80
C ASP A 42 4.33 -2.87 18.32
N PHE A 43 3.36 -3.30 17.53
CA PHE A 43 2.25 -2.45 17.11
C PHE A 43 1.59 -1.74 18.28
N ASN A 44 1.22 -0.48 18.10
CA ASN A 44 0.42 0.23 19.11
C ASN A 44 -1.01 -0.34 19.21
N THR A 45 -1.77 0.07 20.22
CA THR A 45 -3.12 -0.48 20.47
C THR A 45 -4.07 -0.31 19.28
N ARG A 46 -4.00 0.82 18.57
CA ARG A 46 -4.83 1.07 17.39
C ARG A 46 -4.45 0.13 16.25
N GLU A 47 -3.16 0.05 15.94
CA GLU A 47 -2.64 -0.83 14.89
C GLU A 47 -2.98 -2.30 15.19
N LYS A 48 -2.80 -2.74 16.44
CA LYS A 48 -3.19 -4.11 16.87
C LYS A 48 -4.67 -4.37 16.65
N ASN A 49 -5.53 -3.44 17.06
CA ASN A 49 -6.97 -3.60 16.85
C ASN A 49 -7.34 -3.69 15.38
N ASP A 50 -6.64 -2.95 14.51
CA ASP A 50 -6.88 -2.96 13.07
C ASP A 50 -6.46 -4.27 12.39
N ILE A 51 -5.43 -4.97 12.92
CA ILE A 51 -4.90 -6.21 12.33
C ILE A 51 -5.37 -7.49 13.03
N LEU A 52 -5.99 -7.41 14.20
CA LEU A 52 -6.44 -8.63 14.91
C LEU A 52 -7.46 -9.41 14.07
N PRO A 53 -7.22 -10.70 13.75
CA PRO A 53 -8.17 -11.52 13.00
C PRO A 53 -9.57 -11.58 13.64
N ALA A 54 -9.65 -11.62 14.97
CA ALA A 54 -10.92 -11.60 15.70
C ALA A 54 -11.74 -10.32 15.51
N HIS A 55 -11.10 -9.22 15.11
CA HIS A 55 -11.77 -7.97 14.78
C HIS A 55 -12.22 -7.87 13.31
N ASN A 56 -11.74 -8.78 12.47
CA ASN A 56 -11.96 -8.78 11.02
C ASN A 56 -12.51 -10.14 10.52
N PRO A 57 -13.52 -10.75 11.17
CA PRO A 57 -13.97 -12.08 10.81
C PRO A 57 -14.57 -12.12 9.41
N GLY A 58 -14.20 -13.12 8.63
CA GLY A 58 -14.71 -13.34 7.27
C GLY A 58 -14.20 -12.38 6.20
N MET A 59 -13.29 -11.45 6.55
CA MET A 59 -12.71 -10.49 5.61
C MET A 59 -11.39 -11.01 5.06
N ASN A 60 -11.19 -10.88 3.75
CA ASN A 60 -9.86 -10.95 3.15
C ASN A 60 -9.15 -9.62 3.42
N LEU A 61 -8.46 -9.54 4.55
CA LEU A 61 -7.80 -8.32 5.03
C LEU A 61 -6.31 -8.35 4.69
N VAL A 62 -5.85 -7.29 4.02
CA VAL A 62 -4.44 -7.08 3.67
C VAL A 62 -3.90 -5.91 4.49
N PRO A 63 -2.94 -6.13 5.40
CA PRO A 63 -2.28 -5.07 6.14
C PRO A 63 -1.46 -4.18 5.21
N GLN A 64 -1.60 -2.85 5.33
CA GLN A 64 -0.83 -1.90 4.55
C GLN A 64 0.34 -1.33 5.37
N ILE A 65 1.54 -1.33 4.80
CA ILE A 65 2.79 -0.84 5.43
C ILE A 65 3.22 0.46 4.75
N LEU A 66 3.58 1.47 5.54
CA LEU A 66 4.09 2.77 5.08
C LEU A 66 5.54 2.94 5.54
N THR A 67 6.48 2.76 4.64
CA THR A 67 7.91 2.94 4.93
C THR A 67 8.71 3.17 3.65
N ASN A 68 9.95 3.63 3.80
CA ASN A 68 11.02 3.67 2.82
C ASN A 68 12.29 2.96 3.36
N ASP A 69 12.15 2.19 4.43
CA ASP A 69 13.20 1.39 5.06
C ASP A 69 12.89 -0.10 4.88
N ALA A 70 13.71 -0.80 4.10
CA ALA A 70 13.50 -2.21 3.77
C ALA A 70 13.58 -3.11 5.01
N LYS A 71 14.51 -2.82 5.94
CA LYS A 71 14.61 -3.58 7.19
C LYS A 71 13.32 -3.44 8.01
N GLY A 72 12.84 -2.21 8.19
CA GLY A 72 11.59 -1.97 8.91
C GLY A 72 10.38 -2.62 8.24
N PHE A 73 10.35 -2.67 6.89
CA PHE A 73 9.32 -3.42 6.15
C PHE A 73 9.35 -4.91 6.51
N LEU A 74 10.52 -5.54 6.38
CA LEU A 74 10.71 -6.97 6.65
C LEU A 74 10.41 -7.34 8.10
N ASP A 75 10.90 -6.55 9.07
CA ASP A 75 10.58 -6.75 10.49
C ASP A 75 9.06 -6.66 10.76
N THR A 76 8.35 -5.81 10.01
CA THR A 76 6.89 -5.68 10.12
C THR A 76 6.17 -6.86 9.47
N VAL A 77 6.64 -7.34 8.32
CA VAL A 77 6.13 -8.54 7.66
C VAL A 77 6.21 -9.75 8.60
N GLU A 78 7.36 -9.98 9.24
CA GLU A 78 7.51 -11.10 10.18
C GLU A 78 6.52 -11.03 11.34
N LYS A 79 6.27 -9.83 11.88
CA LYS A 79 5.22 -9.66 12.90
C LYS A 79 3.83 -10.00 12.36
N LEU A 80 3.50 -9.53 11.15
CA LEU A 80 2.19 -9.78 10.51
C LEU A 80 1.97 -11.26 10.20
N LYS A 81 3.02 -12.00 9.82
CA LYS A 81 2.96 -13.47 9.68
C LYS A 81 2.53 -14.16 10.98
N GLY A 82 2.99 -13.65 12.13
CA GLY A 82 2.55 -14.13 13.44
C GLY A 82 1.05 -13.94 13.71
N TYR A 83 0.38 -13.03 13.00
CA TYR A 83 -1.08 -12.88 13.00
C TYR A 83 -1.80 -13.70 11.92
N GLY A 84 -1.05 -14.44 11.08
CA GLY A 84 -1.60 -15.29 10.02
C GLY A 84 -1.77 -14.61 8.67
N TYR A 85 -1.15 -13.45 8.44
CA TYR A 85 -1.18 -12.77 7.14
C TYR A 85 -0.11 -13.34 6.20
N ASP A 86 -0.53 -13.66 4.98
CA ASP A 86 0.31 -14.14 3.86
C ASP A 86 0.42 -13.12 2.71
N GLU A 87 -0.27 -12.00 2.84
CA GLU A 87 -0.19 -10.86 1.92
C GLU A 87 -0.06 -9.54 2.70
N VAL A 88 0.76 -8.63 2.19
CA VAL A 88 0.88 -7.26 2.66
C VAL A 88 0.80 -6.27 1.50
N ASN A 89 0.46 -5.02 1.80
CA ASN A 89 0.41 -3.96 0.80
C ASN A 89 1.40 -2.84 1.14
N LEU A 90 2.22 -2.43 0.18
CA LEU A 90 3.13 -1.30 0.31
C LEU A 90 2.42 0.00 -0.08
N ASN A 91 2.45 1.02 0.80
CA ASN A 91 1.91 2.35 0.52
C ASN A 91 2.95 3.24 -0.15
N LEU A 92 2.78 3.52 -1.44
CA LEU A 92 3.54 4.49 -2.24
C LEU A 92 2.64 5.65 -2.74
N GLY A 93 1.45 5.82 -2.15
CA GLY A 93 0.46 6.78 -2.65
C GLY A 93 0.04 7.89 -1.66
N CYS A 94 0.36 7.77 -0.38
CA CYS A 94 -0.08 8.74 0.63
C CYS A 94 0.54 10.14 0.36
N PRO A 95 -0.30 11.20 0.13
CA PRO A 95 0.20 12.54 -0.19
C PRO A 95 0.34 13.44 1.05
N SER A 96 0.13 12.93 2.26
CA SER A 96 0.20 13.72 3.49
C SER A 96 1.57 14.38 3.66
N LYS A 97 1.60 15.66 4.00
CA LYS A 97 2.84 16.42 4.17
C LYS A 97 3.80 15.76 5.17
N THR A 98 3.28 15.22 6.27
CA THR A 98 4.09 14.53 7.30
C THR A 98 4.67 13.21 6.83
N VAL A 99 4.07 12.57 5.83
CA VAL A 99 4.57 11.35 5.20
C VAL A 99 5.60 11.69 4.14
N VAL A 100 5.25 12.60 3.23
CA VAL A 100 6.09 13.02 2.09
C VAL A 100 7.40 13.67 2.55
N SER A 101 7.37 14.48 3.63
CA SER A 101 8.59 15.10 4.19
C SER A 101 9.61 14.09 4.72
N LYS A 102 9.20 12.85 4.95
CA LYS A 102 10.09 11.75 5.37
C LYS A 102 10.47 10.83 4.20
N GLY A 103 10.22 11.22 2.96
CA GLY A 103 10.45 10.41 1.75
C GLY A 103 9.60 9.15 1.69
N ARG A 104 8.42 9.11 2.36
CA ARG A 104 7.52 7.94 2.41
C ARG A 104 6.27 8.18 1.58
N GLY A 105 5.49 7.11 1.34
CA GLY A 105 4.30 7.20 0.52
C GLY A 105 4.61 7.76 -0.87
N SER A 106 3.83 8.71 -1.36
CA SER A 106 4.10 9.35 -2.66
C SER A 106 5.37 10.23 -2.68
N GLY A 107 5.94 10.54 -1.52
CA GLY A 107 7.25 11.19 -1.43
C GLY A 107 8.41 10.33 -1.88
N PHE A 108 8.24 9.00 -1.90
CA PHE A 108 9.28 8.08 -2.33
C PHE A 108 9.40 7.98 -3.86
N LEU A 109 8.34 8.35 -4.61
CA LEU A 109 8.24 8.14 -6.05
C LEU A 109 9.29 8.88 -6.88
N ILE A 110 9.84 10.00 -6.40
CA ILE A 110 10.91 10.74 -7.10
C ILE A 110 12.32 10.17 -6.86
N HIS A 111 12.46 9.26 -5.92
CA HIS A 111 13.73 8.62 -5.58
C HIS A 111 13.79 7.23 -6.23
N THR A 112 13.71 7.20 -7.57
CA THR A 112 13.50 5.97 -8.36
C THR A 112 14.59 4.93 -8.13
N GLU A 113 15.86 5.34 -8.02
CA GLU A 113 16.98 4.43 -7.73
C GLU A 113 16.89 3.84 -6.32
N GLU A 114 16.50 4.66 -5.33
CA GLU A 114 16.33 4.21 -3.95
C GLU A 114 15.10 3.28 -3.83
N LEU A 115 14.03 3.63 -4.54
CA LEU A 115 12.82 2.81 -4.62
C LEU A 115 13.14 1.44 -5.23
N ASN A 116 13.90 1.40 -6.31
CA ASN A 116 14.30 0.13 -6.94
C ASN A 116 15.13 -0.73 -5.98
N ARG A 117 16.15 -0.15 -5.32
CA ARG A 117 16.96 -0.88 -4.31
C ARG A 117 16.14 -1.37 -3.14
N PHE A 118 15.18 -0.57 -2.68
CA PHE A 118 14.24 -0.96 -1.62
C PHE A 118 13.39 -2.17 -2.06
N LEU A 119 12.86 -2.15 -3.28
CA LEU A 119 12.10 -3.26 -3.84
C LEU A 119 12.95 -4.51 -4.03
N ASP A 120 14.18 -4.39 -4.56
CA ASP A 120 15.13 -5.50 -4.65
C ASP A 120 15.31 -6.19 -3.29
N GLU A 121 15.53 -5.41 -2.24
CA GLU A 121 15.79 -5.95 -0.90
C GLU A 121 14.55 -6.65 -0.32
N ILE A 122 13.37 -6.08 -0.42
CA ILE A 122 12.16 -6.69 0.14
C ILE A 122 11.73 -7.93 -0.64
N TYR A 123 11.81 -7.93 -1.97
CA TYR A 123 11.46 -9.09 -2.79
C TYR A 123 12.48 -10.24 -2.69
N ALA A 124 13.75 -9.94 -2.40
CA ALA A 124 14.75 -10.97 -2.16
C ALA A 124 14.57 -11.70 -0.82
N LYS A 125 13.89 -11.11 0.17
CA LYS A 125 13.87 -11.62 1.54
C LYS A 125 12.46 -11.93 2.08
N ALA A 126 11.42 -11.26 1.57
CA ALA A 126 10.06 -11.50 2.03
C ALA A 126 9.50 -12.78 1.40
N ASP A 127 8.88 -13.63 2.22
CA ASP A 127 8.21 -14.86 1.80
C ASP A 127 6.67 -14.74 1.88
N VAL A 128 6.16 -13.54 1.66
CA VAL A 128 4.73 -13.20 1.58
C VAL A 128 4.43 -12.56 0.25
N LYS A 129 3.17 -12.56 -0.14
CA LYS A 129 2.70 -11.81 -1.29
C LYS A 129 2.77 -10.31 -1.00
N ILE A 130 3.29 -9.53 -1.95
CA ILE A 130 3.40 -8.09 -1.83
C ILE A 130 2.60 -7.43 -2.95
N SER A 131 1.60 -6.67 -2.56
CA SER A 131 0.89 -5.75 -3.45
C SER A 131 1.34 -4.31 -3.21
N ILE A 132 1.23 -3.45 -4.21
CA ILE A 132 1.63 -2.04 -4.12
C ILE A 132 0.41 -1.15 -4.39
N LYS A 133 0.21 -0.12 -3.53
CA LYS A 133 -0.72 0.96 -3.82
C LYS A 133 0.04 2.25 -4.05
N THR A 134 -0.03 2.78 -5.28
CA THR A 134 0.78 3.90 -5.74
C THR A 134 -0.05 5.04 -6.36
N ARG A 135 0.63 6.13 -6.69
CA ARG A 135 0.21 7.19 -7.62
C ARG A 135 1.08 7.13 -8.87
N ILE A 136 0.67 7.88 -9.92
CA ILE A 136 1.38 7.92 -11.22
C ILE A 136 2.64 8.80 -11.20
N GLY A 137 2.94 9.44 -10.08
CA GLY A 137 4.12 10.29 -9.91
C GLY A 137 3.94 11.26 -8.76
N LYS A 138 4.93 12.12 -8.56
CA LYS A 138 4.92 13.19 -7.57
C LYS A 138 4.53 14.53 -8.19
N PHE A 139 5.16 14.93 -9.29
CA PHE A 139 5.01 16.21 -9.92
C PHE A 139 4.29 16.10 -11.26
N ASP A 140 4.67 15.14 -12.08
CA ASP A 140 4.19 14.98 -13.45
C ASP A 140 3.72 13.55 -13.73
N ALA A 141 2.74 13.42 -14.65
CA ALA A 141 2.25 12.12 -15.11
C ALA A 141 3.28 11.37 -15.96
N ASP A 142 4.23 12.07 -16.58
CA ASP A 142 5.31 11.48 -17.37
C ASP A 142 6.27 10.62 -16.52
N GLU A 143 6.30 10.85 -15.20
CA GLU A 143 7.03 9.99 -14.23
C GLU A 143 6.52 8.54 -14.23
N TRP A 144 5.28 8.33 -14.69
CA TRP A 144 4.65 6.99 -14.65
C TRP A 144 5.39 5.93 -15.46
N GLY A 145 5.92 6.30 -16.61
CA GLY A 145 6.64 5.36 -17.48
C GLY A 145 7.87 4.73 -16.80
N GLU A 146 8.61 5.50 -16.00
CA GLU A 146 9.74 5.02 -15.24
C GLU A 146 9.29 4.17 -14.05
N LEU A 147 8.31 4.65 -13.29
CA LEU A 147 7.75 3.90 -12.15
C LEU A 147 7.20 2.55 -12.58
N LEU A 148 6.47 2.49 -13.70
CA LEU A 148 5.93 1.24 -14.22
C LEU A 148 7.04 0.27 -14.63
N ARG A 149 8.13 0.77 -15.26
CA ARG A 149 9.31 -0.08 -15.58
C ARG A 149 9.96 -0.67 -14.33
N ILE A 150 10.00 0.08 -13.23
CA ILE A 150 10.49 -0.44 -11.95
C ILE A 150 9.54 -1.52 -11.42
N TYR A 151 8.26 -1.23 -11.34
CA TYR A 151 7.28 -2.21 -10.80
C TYR A 151 7.24 -3.52 -11.58
N ASN A 152 7.37 -3.47 -12.90
CA ASN A 152 7.36 -4.66 -13.76
C ASN A 152 8.57 -5.58 -13.59
N GLN A 153 9.59 -5.19 -12.81
CA GLN A 153 10.72 -6.06 -12.48
C GLN A 153 10.42 -7.07 -11.38
N TYR A 154 9.32 -6.87 -10.64
CA TYR A 154 9.00 -7.64 -9.44
C TYR A 154 7.70 -8.44 -9.60
N PRO A 155 7.59 -9.61 -8.95
CA PRO A 155 6.39 -10.43 -8.96
C PRO A 155 5.33 -9.85 -8.00
N LEU A 156 4.74 -8.72 -8.40
CA LEU A 156 3.69 -8.07 -7.62
C LEU A 156 2.44 -8.95 -7.59
N GLU A 157 1.83 -9.13 -6.41
CA GLU A 157 0.49 -9.73 -6.33
C GLU A 157 -0.57 -8.84 -7.00
N GLU A 158 -0.48 -7.53 -6.78
CA GLU A 158 -1.34 -6.53 -7.42
C GLU A 158 -0.66 -5.15 -7.44
N LEU A 159 -0.95 -4.37 -8.48
CA LEU A 159 -0.61 -2.95 -8.56
C LEU A 159 -1.89 -2.11 -8.56
N ILE A 160 -2.14 -1.40 -7.46
CA ILE A 160 -3.31 -0.52 -7.29
C ILE A 160 -2.90 0.92 -7.57
N VAL A 161 -3.39 1.48 -8.66
CA VAL A 161 -2.98 2.80 -9.13
C VAL A 161 -4.05 3.85 -8.85
N HIS A 162 -3.68 4.91 -8.13
CA HIS A 162 -4.46 6.14 -8.09
C HIS A 162 -3.98 7.05 -9.24
N PRO A 163 -4.81 7.31 -10.27
CA PRO A 163 -4.37 8.00 -11.49
C PRO A 163 -4.28 9.53 -11.32
N ARG A 164 -3.53 9.95 -10.31
CA ARG A 164 -3.15 11.35 -10.03
C ARG A 164 -1.73 11.42 -9.51
N VAL A 165 -1.03 12.49 -9.81
CA VAL A 165 0.24 12.79 -9.15
C VAL A 165 0.03 13.28 -7.71
N GLN A 166 1.08 13.23 -6.88
CA GLN A 166 1.01 13.60 -5.47
C GLN A 166 0.49 15.02 -5.26
N GLN A 167 0.95 15.99 -6.05
CA GLN A 167 0.59 17.41 -5.91
C GLN A 167 -0.89 17.70 -6.19
N GLN A 168 -1.56 16.88 -6.97
CA GLN A 168 -2.99 17.01 -7.22
C GLN A 168 -3.85 16.65 -6.00
N PHE A 169 -3.31 15.92 -5.03
CA PHE A 169 -4.07 15.35 -3.91
C PHE A 169 -5.32 14.60 -4.39
N TYR A 170 -6.49 15.23 -4.34
CA TYR A 170 -7.79 14.71 -4.80
C TYR A 170 -8.48 15.68 -5.77
N LYS A 171 -7.78 16.74 -6.21
CA LYS A 171 -8.32 17.78 -7.11
C LYS A 171 -7.99 17.46 -8.57
N GLY A 172 -8.73 18.08 -9.49
CA GLY A 172 -8.49 17.93 -10.94
C GLY A 172 -9.00 16.61 -11.52
N THR A 173 -8.84 16.47 -12.82
CA THR A 173 -9.19 15.24 -13.55
C THR A 173 -8.18 14.14 -13.30
N SER A 174 -8.64 12.90 -13.21
CA SER A 174 -7.73 11.75 -13.13
C SER A 174 -7.12 11.46 -14.50
N GLY A 175 -5.80 11.23 -14.55
CA GLY A 175 -5.07 10.84 -15.75
C GLY A 175 -5.32 9.38 -16.13
N SER A 176 -6.59 8.96 -16.27
CA SER A 176 -6.94 7.57 -16.61
C SER A 176 -6.37 7.09 -17.94
N GLY A 177 -6.08 8.01 -18.87
CA GLY A 177 -5.39 7.70 -20.13
C GLY A 177 -3.95 7.19 -19.96
N CYS A 178 -3.26 7.56 -18.87
CA CYS A 178 -1.89 7.12 -18.62
C CYS A 178 -1.78 5.65 -18.20
N ILE A 179 -2.88 5.00 -17.82
CA ILE A 179 -2.90 3.64 -17.28
C ILE A 179 -3.14 2.59 -18.37
N CYS A 180 -3.58 2.99 -19.55
CA CYS A 180 -3.92 2.06 -20.65
C CYS A 180 -2.75 1.20 -21.16
N GLY A 181 -1.50 1.51 -20.80
CA GLY A 181 -0.32 0.70 -21.16
C GLY A 181 -0.03 -0.49 -20.23
N CYS A 182 -0.79 -0.65 -19.14
CA CYS A 182 -0.52 -1.70 -18.13
C CYS A 182 -0.99 -3.11 -18.54
N SER A 183 -1.77 -3.25 -19.62
CA SER A 183 -2.39 -4.52 -20.00
C SER A 183 -1.65 -5.34 -21.06
N GLU A 184 -0.54 -4.85 -21.60
CA GLU A 184 0.16 -5.52 -22.72
C GLU A 184 1.45 -6.27 -22.31
N GLY A 185 1.72 -6.43 -21.00
CA GLY A 185 2.98 -6.99 -20.51
C GLY A 185 2.87 -8.04 -19.39
N MET A 186 1.75 -8.72 -19.25
CA MET A 186 1.65 -9.90 -18.36
C MET A 186 1.35 -11.16 -19.15
#